data_d84f2cd4721e39bb4f9595728048a684
#
_entry.id   d84f2cd4721e39bb4f9595728048a684
#
_cell.length_a   1.000
_cell.length_b   1.000
_cell.length_c   1.000
_cell.angle_alpha   90.00
_cell.angle_beta   90.00
_cell.angle_gamma   90.00
#
_symmetry.space_group_name_H-M   'P 1'
#
loop_
_entity.id
_entity.type
_entity.pdbx_description
1 polymer ?
#
loop_
_entity_poly.entity_id
_entity_poly.type
_entity_poly.pdbx_seq_one_letter_code
_entity_poly.pdbx_strand_id
1 'polypeptide(L)'
;MSSDHGVPPTPPAPADAPGDGSVGTTGTGRTSGTALGSPRRRWATVLALWIVLTAIGTVLGLVLPRHLLPTPASAAGTDVLHSLELFLVLAAPVASIIAALAVTTLWTGHHRGDPDAAPPPAPGPAPVDRAGRRASAAWVTVSAMLAAVLIVWGVWLVGDEGAAPPGALQVQVTGHQWIWTFAYPGTDVETRALVLPLGRPVEFDVTSVDVTHGFHPVNFGTQVDAVPGEVTVLSVTPDRLGPFPVRCTQICGLYHALMATDGVVVRPSAFAAWLVSQGTPVATADRLARVTG
;
A
#
# COMPACT_ATOMS: atom_id res chain seq x y z
N MET A 1 23.74 -17.51 84.13
CA MET A 1 24.99 -16.90 83.61
C MET A 1 24.54 -15.86 82.59
N SER A 2 24.59 -14.66 83.09
CA SER A 2 24.17 -13.39 82.40
C SER A 2 25.38 -12.86 81.66
N SER A 3 25.25 -12.59 80.36
CA SER A 3 26.27 -11.86 79.60
C SER A 3 25.65 -10.60 79.02
N ASP A 4 26.00 -9.58 79.72
CA ASP A 4 25.79 -8.17 79.44
C ASP A 4 26.62 -7.76 78.20
N HIS A 5 26.02 -7.19 77.19
CA HIS A 5 26.72 -6.56 76.08
C HIS A 5 26.44 -5.04 76.10
N GLY A 6 27.46 -4.36 76.63
CA GLY A 6 27.48 -2.93 76.70
C GLY A 6 27.37 -2.21 75.35
N VAL A 7 26.58 -1.12 75.38
CA VAL A 7 26.42 -0.17 74.28
C VAL A 7 27.65 0.77 74.31
N PRO A 8 28.31 1.01 73.13
CA PRO A 8 29.39 2.00 73.06
C PRO A 8 28.84 3.46 73.10
N PRO A 9 29.62 4.39 73.66
CA PRO A 9 29.20 5.78 73.88
C PRO A 9 29.22 6.58 72.56
N THR A 10 28.27 7.49 72.42
CA THR A 10 28.10 8.46 71.38
C THR A 10 29.27 9.48 71.36
N PRO A 11 29.82 9.83 70.19
CA PRO A 11 30.83 10.89 70.08
C PRO A 11 30.22 12.29 70.25
N PRO A 12 31.00 13.28 70.76
CA PRO A 12 30.52 14.64 71.02
C PRO A 12 30.37 15.45 69.71
N ALA A 13 29.43 16.38 69.71
CA ALA A 13 29.18 17.34 68.69
C ALA A 13 30.37 18.27 68.41
N PRO A 14 30.66 18.68 67.17
CA PRO A 14 31.68 19.71 66.92
C PRO A 14 31.18 21.11 67.24
N ALA A 15 32.11 21.85 67.82
CA ALA A 15 31.93 23.21 68.27
C ALA A 15 31.74 24.22 67.13
N ASP A 16 31.00 25.30 67.47
CA ASP A 16 30.80 26.49 66.65
C ASP A 16 32.10 27.17 66.24
N ALA A 17 32.24 27.48 64.92
CA ALA A 17 33.25 28.40 64.45
C ALA A 17 32.57 29.64 63.83
N PRO A 18 33.15 30.84 64.06
CA PRO A 18 32.48 32.10 63.79
C PRO A 18 32.53 32.52 62.35
N GLY A 19 31.55 33.31 61.92
CA GLY A 19 31.35 33.86 60.63
C GLY A 19 32.45 34.77 60.08
N ASP A 20 32.45 35.04 58.90
CA ASP A 20 32.48 36.29 58.16
C ASP A 20 32.92 36.08 56.73
N GLY A 21 32.39 36.84 55.79
CA GLY A 21 32.90 36.90 54.46
C GLY A 21 31.83 36.99 53.38
N SER A 22 31.10 38.05 53.34
CA SER A 22 30.37 38.53 52.19
C SER A 22 31.30 38.67 50.97
N VAL A 23 31.20 37.82 49.97
CA VAL A 23 31.68 38.10 48.62
C VAL A 23 30.52 38.03 47.68
N GLY A 24 30.02 39.19 47.31
CA GLY A 24 29.10 39.34 46.18
C GLY A 24 29.78 38.91 44.85
N THR A 25 29.27 37.90 44.25
CA THR A 25 29.52 37.63 42.82
C THR A 25 28.19 37.72 42.10
N THR A 26 27.93 38.92 41.60
CA THR A 26 27.05 39.15 40.47
C THR A 26 27.62 38.43 39.26
N GLY A 27 27.31 37.17 39.14
CA GLY A 27 27.53 36.37 37.95
C GLY A 27 26.20 36.14 37.24
N THR A 28 25.69 37.17 36.55
CA THR A 28 24.65 36.97 35.52
C THR A 28 25.26 36.22 34.36
N GLY A 29 25.47 34.94 34.54
CA GLY A 29 25.67 34.01 33.47
C GLY A 29 24.38 33.92 32.68
N ARG A 30 24.21 34.88 31.79
CA ARG A 30 23.24 34.82 30.69
C ARG A 30 23.71 33.70 29.76
N THR A 31 23.33 32.47 30.10
CA THR A 31 23.43 31.38 29.13
C THR A 31 22.55 31.79 27.96
N SER A 32 23.22 32.23 26.91
CA SER A 32 22.64 32.38 25.57
C SER A 32 22.14 31.00 25.10
N GLY A 33 20.99 30.60 25.66
CA GLY A 33 20.23 29.45 25.17
C GLY A 33 19.81 29.76 23.75
N THR A 34 20.50 29.10 22.86
CA THR A 34 20.24 29.08 21.41
C THR A 34 18.75 29.01 21.11
N ALA A 35 18.32 29.85 20.19
CA ALA A 35 16.95 30.29 19.88
C ALA A 35 15.95 29.22 19.31
N LEU A 36 16.06 27.97 19.74
CA LEU A 36 15.08 26.90 19.44
C LEU A 36 14.17 26.58 20.66
N GLY A 37 14.00 27.48 21.51
CA GLY A 37 13.73 27.47 22.94
C GLY A 37 12.31 27.15 23.39
N SER A 38 11.24 27.67 22.90
CA SER A 38 9.94 27.46 23.56
C SER A 38 9.23 26.20 23.04
N PRO A 39 8.59 25.40 23.92
CA PRO A 39 7.81 24.21 23.47
C PRO A 39 6.80 24.55 22.37
N ARG A 40 6.23 25.76 22.41
CA ARG A 40 5.31 26.26 21.37
C ARG A 40 5.97 26.34 19.99
N ARG A 41 7.21 26.77 19.87
CA ARG A 41 7.93 26.84 18.58
C ARG A 41 8.22 25.44 18.03
N ARG A 42 8.60 24.48 18.88
CA ARG A 42 8.83 23.09 18.46
C ARG A 42 7.56 22.48 17.88
N TRP A 43 6.44 22.61 18.58
CA TRP A 43 5.15 22.11 18.08
C TRP A 43 4.69 22.82 16.79
N ALA A 44 4.92 24.13 16.69
CA ALA A 44 4.63 24.88 15.46
C ALA A 44 5.48 24.36 14.28
N THR A 45 6.77 24.04 14.51
CA THR A 45 7.64 23.45 13.47
C THR A 45 7.17 22.06 13.07
N VAL A 46 6.81 21.18 14.02
CA VAL A 46 6.26 19.86 13.74
C VAL A 46 4.97 19.98 12.92
N LEU A 47 4.06 20.87 13.33
CA LEU A 47 2.78 21.07 12.64
C LEU A 47 2.99 21.61 11.23
N ALA A 48 3.85 22.60 11.05
CA ALA A 48 4.16 23.16 9.73
C ALA A 48 4.77 22.10 8.81
N LEU A 49 5.74 21.34 9.32
CA LEU A 49 6.37 20.25 8.57
C LEU A 49 5.36 19.15 8.22
N TRP A 50 4.50 18.78 9.17
CA TRP A 50 3.43 17.81 8.96
C TRP A 50 2.47 18.26 7.85
N ILE A 51 2.00 19.51 7.87
CA ILE A 51 1.10 20.05 6.85
C ILE A 51 1.77 20.01 5.46
N VAL A 52 3.02 20.47 5.38
CA VAL A 52 3.76 20.50 4.11
C VAL A 52 3.99 19.08 3.57
N LEU A 53 4.45 18.17 4.41
CA LEU A 53 4.67 16.77 4.00
C LEU A 53 3.37 16.06 3.61
N THR A 54 2.27 16.33 4.33
CA THR A 54 0.94 15.81 3.99
C THR A 54 0.50 16.32 2.61
N ALA A 55 0.63 17.61 2.36
CA ALA A 55 0.28 18.19 1.05
C ALA A 55 1.12 17.58 -0.08
N ILE A 56 2.43 17.45 0.12
CA ILE A 56 3.33 16.81 -0.85
C ILE A 56 2.93 15.33 -1.04
N GLY A 57 2.75 14.58 0.04
CA GLY A 57 2.37 13.17 -0.02
C GLY A 57 1.03 12.94 -0.71
N THR A 58 0.05 13.81 -0.46
CA THR A 58 -1.27 13.76 -1.13
C THR A 58 -1.13 14.00 -2.65
N VAL A 59 -0.39 15.05 -3.04
CA VAL A 59 -0.16 15.35 -4.47
C VAL A 59 0.58 14.18 -5.15
N LEU A 60 1.62 13.66 -4.51
CA LEU A 60 2.34 12.49 -5.04
C LEU A 60 1.45 11.25 -5.13
N GLY A 61 0.60 11.01 -4.13
CA GLY A 61 -0.35 9.90 -4.12
C GLY A 61 -1.39 9.95 -5.22
N LEU A 62 -1.78 11.14 -5.67
CA LEU A 62 -2.74 11.33 -6.79
C LEU A 62 -2.06 11.33 -8.17
N VAL A 63 -0.81 11.77 -8.26
CA VAL A 63 -0.13 11.96 -9.55
C VAL A 63 0.71 10.73 -9.92
N LEU A 64 1.48 10.20 -8.97
CA LEU A 64 2.47 9.17 -9.24
C LEU A 64 1.90 7.85 -9.78
N PRO A 65 0.78 7.31 -9.23
CA PRO A 65 0.18 6.09 -9.74
C PRO A 65 -0.20 6.18 -11.22
N ARG A 66 -0.76 7.31 -11.65
CA ARG A 66 -1.19 7.56 -13.05
C ARG A 66 -0.03 7.59 -14.05
N HIS A 67 1.18 7.90 -13.57
CA HIS A 67 2.37 7.96 -14.41
C HIS A 67 3.23 6.69 -14.37
N LEU A 68 3.18 5.95 -13.27
CA LEU A 68 4.01 4.75 -13.06
C LEU A 68 3.29 3.45 -13.40
N LEU A 69 1.96 3.42 -13.26
CA LEU A 69 1.18 2.23 -13.53
C LEU A 69 0.71 2.19 -15.00
N PRO A 70 0.49 0.99 -15.55
CA PRO A 70 -0.14 0.83 -16.85
C PRO A 70 -1.51 1.52 -16.87
N THR A 71 -1.86 2.12 -18.02
CA THR A 71 -3.18 2.76 -18.17
C THR A 71 -4.28 1.70 -18.11
N PRO A 72 -5.29 1.86 -17.23
CA PRO A 72 -6.40 0.92 -17.14
C PRO A 72 -7.11 0.75 -18.50
N ALA A 73 -7.56 -0.46 -18.76
CA ALA A 73 -8.29 -0.84 -19.97
C ALA A 73 -9.59 -1.62 -19.66
N SER A 74 -10.05 -1.51 -18.41
CA SER A 74 -11.34 -2.02 -17.93
C SER A 74 -11.80 -1.24 -16.71
N ALA A 75 -13.07 -1.41 -16.31
CA ALA A 75 -13.61 -0.87 -15.07
C ALA A 75 -12.80 -1.33 -13.85
N ALA A 76 -12.55 -2.63 -13.73
CA ALA A 76 -11.77 -3.20 -12.63
C ALA A 76 -10.35 -2.60 -12.54
N GLY A 77 -9.67 -2.40 -13.68
CA GLY A 77 -8.37 -1.71 -13.72
C GLY A 77 -8.45 -0.27 -13.23
N THR A 78 -9.53 0.44 -13.54
CA THR A 78 -9.79 1.80 -13.06
C THR A 78 -10.05 1.82 -11.55
N ASP A 79 -10.80 0.86 -11.04
CA ASP A 79 -11.11 0.73 -9.60
C ASP A 79 -9.86 0.41 -8.77
N VAL A 80 -8.97 -0.43 -9.28
CA VAL A 80 -7.65 -0.69 -8.66
C VAL A 80 -6.84 0.60 -8.57
N LEU A 81 -6.79 1.41 -9.64
CA LEU A 81 -6.07 2.68 -9.64
C LEU A 81 -6.66 3.66 -8.61
N HIS A 82 -7.99 3.83 -8.59
CA HIS A 82 -8.67 4.72 -7.65
C HIS A 82 -8.50 4.24 -6.19
N SER A 83 -8.55 2.92 -5.98
CA SER A 83 -8.29 2.32 -4.67
C SER A 83 -6.90 2.67 -4.16
N LEU A 84 -5.89 2.51 -5.00
CA LEU A 84 -4.51 2.85 -4.66
C LEU A 84 -4.36 4.35 -4.36
N GLU A 85 -4.94 5.22 -5.18
CA GLU A 85 -4.93 6.67 -4.94
C GLU A 85 -5.57 7.01 -3.59
N LEU A 86 -6.72 6.43 -3.27
CA LEU A 86 -7.40 6.62 -1.99
C LEU A 86 -6.52 6.20 -0.81
N PHE A 87 -5.92 5.00 -0.88
CA PHE A 87 -5.05 4.51 0.20
C PHE A 87 -3.82 5.40 0.40
N LEU A 88 -3.20 5.88 -0.69
CA LEU A 88 -2.05 6.78 -0.61
C LEU A 88 -2.42 8.13 0.01
N VAL A 89 -3.58 8.71 -0.36
CA VAL A 89 -4.09 9.95 0.23
C VAL A 89 -4.39 9.79 1.72
N LEU A 90 -5.03 8.69 2.11
CA LEU A 90 -5.32 8.40 3.52
C LEU A 90 -4.05 8.11 4.34
N ALA A 91 -3.04 7.49 3.74
CA ALA A 91 -1.77 7.20 4.40
C ALA A 91 -0.87 8.45 4.54
N ALA A 92 -1.00 9.43 3.66
CA ALA A 92 -0.14 10.61 3.62
C ALA A 92 -0.07 11.38 4.95
N PRO A 93 -1.17 11.74 5.65
CA PRO A 93 -1.10 12.45 6.92
C PRO A 93 -0.45 11.61 8.04
N VAL A 94 -0.67 10.29 8.05
CA VAL A 94 -0.10 9.39 9.06
C VAL A 94 1.42 9.22 8.84
N ALA A 95 1.84 8.96 7.62
CA ALA A 95 3.26 8.86 7.28
C ALA A 95 3.99 10.20 7.54
N SER A 96 3.34 11.31 7.21
CA SER A 96 3.89 12.67 7.37
C SER A 96 4.10 13.08 8.82
N ILE A 97 3.19 12.70 9.73
CA ILE A 97 3.40 13.02 11.15
C ILE A 97 4.59 12.25 11.74
N ILE A 98 4.75 10.99 11.37
CA ILE A 98 5.90 10.17 11.77
C ILE A 98 7.20 10.79 11.25
N ALA A 99 7.22 11.15 9.95
CA ALA A 99 8.37 11.80 9.34
C ALA A 99 8.69 13.15 9.98
N ALA A 100 7.67 14.00 10.25
CA ALA A 100 7.85 15.30 10.91
C ALA A 100 8.43 15.15 12.32
N LEU A 101 7.94 14.19 13.10
CA LEU A 101 8.48 13.89 14.43
C LEU A 101 9.90 13.34 14.33
N ALA A 102 10.20 12.43 13.42
CA ALA A 102 11.53 11.88 13.23
C ALA A 102 12.54 12.96 12.85
N VAL A 103 12.23 13.79 11.86
CA VAL A 103 13.10 14.91 11.43
C VAL A 103 13.35 15.88 12.57
N THR A 104 12.32 16.30 13.29
CA THR A 104 12.47 17.24 14.40
C THR A 104 13.25 16.65 15.56
N THR A 105 13.08 15.37 15.89
CA THR A 105 13.85 14.69 16.96
C THR A 105 15.30 14.46 16.56
N LEU A 106 15.59 14.08 15.34
CA LEU A 106 16.95 13.93 14.82
C LEU A 106 17.66 15.28 14.81
N TRP A 107 17.00 16.34 14.35
CA TRP A 107 17.59 17.66 14.27
C TRP A 107 17.85 18.26 15.67
N THR A 108 16.93 18.10 16.61
CA THR A 108 17.13 18.57 17.99
C THR A 108 18.01 17.64 18.81
N GLY A 109 18.12 16.37 18.44
CA GLY A 109 18.92 15.36 19.13
C GLY A 109 20.43 15.48 18.97
N HIS A 110 20.89 16.15 17.90
CA HIS A 110 22.32 16.41 17.70
C HIS A 110 22.94 17.46 18.65
N HIS A 111 22.09 18.12 19.45
CA HIS A 111 22.53 19.07 20.48
C HIS A 111 22.51 18.45 21.88
N ARG A 112 22.77 17.16 21.99
CA ARG A 112 22.76 16.49 23.31
C ARG A 112 24.07 16.68 24.04
N GLY A 113 23.87 17.13 25.14
CA GLY A 113 24.29 17.01 26.47
C GLY A 113 25.52 16.19 26.76
N ASP A 114 26.22 16.66 27.80
CA ASP A 114 27.35 16.07 28.45
C ASP A 114 27.32 14.53 28.39
N PRO A 115 28.27 13.88 27.72
CA PRO A 115 28.32 12.41 27.67
C PRO A 115 28.53 11.79 29.07
N ASP A 116 28.99 12.59 30.06
CA ASP A 116 29.22 12.14 31.42
C ASP A 116 28.02 12.40 32.36
N ALA A 117 26.91 12.96 31.84
CA ALA A 117 25.70 13.15 32.65
C ALA A 117 25.05 11.78 32.96
N ALA A 118 24.77 11.57 34.26
CA ALA A 118 24.04 10.36 34.67
C ALA A 118 22.74 10.22 33.90
N PRO A 119 22.41 9.01 33.41
CA PRO A 119 21.16 8.78 32.70
C PRO A 119 19.98 9.16 33.59
N PRO A 120 18.95 9.84 33.05
CA PRO A 120 17.77 10.17 33.82
C PRO A 120 17.13 8.90 34.38
N PRO A 121 16.57 8.93 35.59
CA PRO A 121 15.88 7.77 36.14
C PRO A 121 14.81 7.30 35.20
N ALA A 122 14.69 5.96 35.07
CA ALA A 122 13.67 5.34 34.23
C ALA A 122 12.29 5.95 34.60
N PRO A 123 11.49 6.40 33.61
CA PRO A 123 10.17 6.94 33.91
C PRO A 123 9.34 5.83 34.57
N GLY A 124 8.86 6.10 35.78
CA GLY A 124 7.87 5.23 36.41
C GLY A 124 6.61 5.12 35.58
N PRO A 125 5.77 4.10 35.80
CA PRO A 125 4.52 3.95 35.06
C PRO A 125 3.70 5.25 35.22
N ALA A 126 3.50 5.95 34.10
CA ALA A 126 2.74 7.19 34.10
C ALA A 126 1.29 6.90 34.54
N PRO A 127 0.73 7.64 35.52
CA PRO A 127 -0.68 7.47 35.86
C PRO A 127 -1.54 7.78 34.64
N VAL A 128 -2.32 6.79 34.21
CA VAL A 128 -3.25 6.96 33.09
C VAL A 128 -4.40 7.86 33.58
N ASP A 129 -4.31 9.13 33.26
CA ASP A 129 -5.33 10.10 33.62
C ASP A 129 -6.61 9.93 32.76
N ARG A 130 -7.68 10.67 33.15
CA ARG A 130 -8.96 10.62 32.40
C ARG A 130 -8.82 11.14 30.97
N ALA A 131 -7.91 12.09 30.72
CA ALA A 131 -7.66 12.67 29.40
C ALA A 131 -6.97 11.65 28.49
N GLY A 132 -5.95 10.94 29.00
CA GLY A 132 -5.27 9.88 28.26
C GLY A 132 -6.20 8.74 27.89
N ARG A 133 -7.09 8.30 28.82
CA ARG A 133 -8.12 7.28 28.51
C ARG A 133 -9.10 7.72 27.42
N ARG A 134 -9.54 8.99 27.47
CA ARG A 134 -10.44 9.54 26.44
C ARG A 134 -9.74 9.64 25.09
N ALA A 135 -8.49 10.08 25.06
CA ALA A 135 -7.69 10.13 23.83
C ALA A 135 -7.47 8.74 23.23
N SER A 136 -7.13 7.75 24.06
CA SER A 136 -7.00 6.36 23.61
C SER A 136 -8.32 5.77 23.10
N ALA A 137 -9.42 6.03 23.82
CA ALA A 137 -10.74 5.57 23.38
C ALA A 137 -11.16 6.23 22.07
N ALA A 138 -10.95 7.53 21.91
CA ALA A 138 -11.22 8.25 20.65
C ALA A 138 -10.38 7.69 19.51
N TRP A 139 -9.09 7.46 19.74
CA TRP A 139 -8.21 6.85 18.73
C TRP A 139 -8.69 5.47 18.29
N VAL A 140 -8.98 4.58 19.25
CA VAL A 140 -9.49 3.23 18.94
C VAL A 140 -10.81 3.30 18.17
N THR A 141 -11.74 4.18 18.60
CA THR A 141 -13.04 4.34 17.93
C THR A 141 -12.88 4.83 16.49
N VAL A 142 -12.07 5.88 16.26
CA VAL A 142 -11.83 6.41 14.91
C VAL A 142 -11.15 5.38 14.02
N SER A 143 -10.15 4.67 14.54
CA SER A 143 -9.45 3.61 13.81
C SER A 143 -10.38 2.45 13.45
N ALA A 144 -11.23 2.03 14.39
CA ALA A 144 -12.21 0.97 14.17
C ALA A 144 -13.28 1.38 13.12
N MET A 145 -13.76 2.63 13.19
CA MET A 145 -14.70 3.15 12.18
C MET A 145 -14.06 3.21 10.79
N LEU A 146 -12.82 3.71 10.68
CA LEU A 146 -12.11 3.73 9.40
C LEU A 146 -11.91 2.32 8.85
N ALA A 147 -11.47 1.38 9.69
CA ALA A 147 -11.33 -0.01 9.30
C ALA A 147 -12.66 -0.62 8.82
N ALA A 148 -13.76 -0.36 9.52
CA ALA A 148 -15.08 -0.83 9.13
C ALA A 148 -15.52 -0.27 7.77
N VAL A 149 -15.30 1.02 7.53
CA VAL A 149 -15.59 1.67 6.22
C VAL A 149 -14.77 1.02 5.11
N LEU A 150 -13.47 0.80 5.31
CA LEU A 150 -12.60 0.17 4.32
C LEU A 150 -12.98 -1.29 4.04
N ILE A 151 -13.39 -2.05 5.08
CA ILE A 151 -13.88 -3.42 4.92
C ILE A 151 -15.16 -3.45 4.09
N VAL A 152 -16.16 -2.62 4.46
CA VAL A 152 -17.45 -2.55 3.74
C VAL A 152 -17.22 -2.16 2.28
N TRP A 153 -16.36 -1.17 2.04
CA TRP A 153 -16.03 -0.74 0.68
C TRP A 153 -15.30 -1.83 -0.11
N GLY A 154 -14.33 -2.52 0.50
CA GLY A 154 -13.62 -3.62 -0.13
C GLY A 154 -14.53 -4.80 -0.46
N VAL A 155 -15.44 -5.18 0.46
CA VAL A 155 -16.45 -6.23 0.20
C VAL A 155 -17.39 -5.83 -0.93
N TRP A 156 -17.82 -4.56 -0.97
CA TRP A 156 -18.68 -4.05 -2.06
C TRP A 156 -17.94 -4.10 -3.40
N LEU A 157 -16.67 -3.72 -3.44
CA LEU A 157 -15.85 -3.73 -4.65
C LEU A 157 -15.65 -5.15 -5.21
N VAL A 158 -15.35 -6.13 -4.33
CA VAL A 158 -15.19 -7.55 -4.74
C VAL A 158 -16.53 -8.18 -5.15
N GLY A 159 -17.64 -7.76 -4.54
CA GLY A 159 -18.96 -8.31 -4.85
C GLY A 159 -19.48 -7.97 -6.25
N ASP A 160 -18.90 -6.99 -6.91
CA ASP A 160 -19.27 -6.58 -8.27
C ASP A 160 -18.47 -7.32 -9.38
N GLU A 161 -17.48 -8.15 -9.00
CA GLU A 161 -16.74 -9.03 -9.92
C GLU A 161 -17.55 -10.30 -10.22
N GLY A 162 -18.73 -10.12 -10.83
CA GLY A 162 -19.64 -11.22 -11.17
C GLY A 162 -19.21 -12.03 -12.39
N ALA A 163 -19.90 -13.16 -12.60
CA ALA A 163 -19.76 -13.94 -13.84
C ALA A 163 -20.07 -13.06 -15.07
N ALA A 164 -19.40 -13.35 -16.17
CA ALA A 164 -19.65 -12.62 -17.41
C ALA A 164 -21.13 -12.67 -17.80
N PRO A 165 -21.69 -11.59 -18.35
CA PRO A 165 -23.06 -11.58 -18.81
C PRO A 165 -23.29 -12.62 -19.91
N PRO A 166 -24.51 -13.16 -20.06
CA PRO A 166 -24.84 -14.11 -21.11
C PRO A 166 -24.43 -13.56 -22.50
N GLY A 167 -23.74 -14.40 -23.27
CA GLY A 167 -23.25 -14.01 -24.60
C GLY A 167 -21.88 -13.35 -24.62
N ALA A 168 -21.16 -13.34 -23.51
CA ALA A 168 -19.74 -12.94 -23.48
C ALA A 168 -18.91 -13.75 -24.49
N LEU A 169 -17.84 -13.14 -25.00
CA LEU A 169 -16.87 -13.84 -25.84
C LEU A 169 -16.09 -14.83 -24.97
N GLN A 170 -16.20 -16.11 -25.25
CA GLN A 170 -15.41 -17.14 -24.59
C GLN A 170 -14.00 -17.16 -25.21
N VAL A 171 -12.97 -17.19 -24.34
CA VAL A 171 -11.57 -17.36 -24.74
C VAL A 171 -10.94 -18.39 -23.80
N GLN A 172 -10.51 -19.51 -24.35
CA GLN A 172 -9.76 -20.50 -23.59
C GLN A 172 -8.30 -20.07 -23.47
N VAL A 173 -7.78 -20.10 -22.26
CA VAL A 173 -6.39 -19.72 -21.93
C VAL A 173 -5.70 -20.92 -21.32
N THR A 174 -4.65 -21.38 -21.98
CA THR A 174 -3.85 -22.52 -21.49
C THR A 174 -2.43 -22.06 -21.17
N GLY A 175 -2.03 -22.24 -19.90
CA GLY A 175 -0.65 -22.08 -19.45
C GLY A 175 0.16 -23.34 -19.69
N HIS A 176 1.37 -23.18 -20.21
CA HIS A 176 2.39 -24.22 -20.34
C HIS A 176 3.76 -23.57 -20.11
N GLN A 177 4.69 -24.26 -19.51
CA GLN A 177 6.03 -23.74 -19.24
C GLN A 177 6.81 -23.46 -20.54
N TRP A 178 7.02 -22.21 -20.96
CA TRP A 178 6.68 -20.92 -20.35
C TRP A 178 6.00 -20.03 -21.40
N ILE A 179 4.85 -20.47 -21.86
CA ILE A 179 4.06 -19.83 -22.92
C ILE A 179 2.57 -19.80 -22.53
N TRP A 180 1.84 -18.88 -23.13
CA TRP A 180 0.39 -18.81 -23.13
C TRP A 180 -0.15 -19.19 -24.48
N THR A 181 -1.25 -19.95 -24.52
CA THR A 181 -2.02 -20.28 -25.72
C THR A 181 -3.46 -19.81 -25.52
N PHE A 182 -4.02 -19.21 -26.56
CA PHE A 182 -5.39 -18.69 -26.58
C PHE A 182 -6.18 -19.35 -27.70
N ALA A 183 -7.32 -19.94 -27.35
CA ALA A 183 -8.25 -20.51 -28.34
C ALA A 183 -9.60 -19.79 -28.24
N TYR A 184 -10.27 -19.65 -29.41
CA TYR A 184 -11.56 -18.97 -29.52
C TYR A 184 -12.64 -20.01 -29.88
N PRO A 185 -13.45 -20.48 -28.90
CA PRO A 185 -14.47 -21.50 -29.13
C PRO A 185 -15.45 -21.15 -30.24
N GLY A 186 -15.76 -22.15 -31.07
CA GLY A 186 -16.56 -21.98 -32.28
C GLY A 186 -15.76 -21.53 -33.51
N THR A 187 -14.45 -21.50 -33.40
CA THR A 187 -13.47 -21.30 -34.47
C THR A 187 -12.35 -22.35 -34.35
N ASP A 188 -11.50 -22.47 -35.37
CA ASP A 188 -10.27 -23.27 -35.31
C ASP A 188 -9.05 -22.43 -34.96
N VAL A 189 -9.26 -21.22 -34.39
CA VAL A 189 -8.18 -20.27 -34.08
C VAL A 189 -7.55 -20.61 -32.74
N GLU A 190 -6.28 -20.97 -32.81
CA GLU A 190 -5.39 -21.10 -31.65
C GLU A 190 -4.14 -20.26 -31.91
N THR A 191 -3.76 -19.41 -30.93
CA THR A 191 -2.70 -18.43 -31.11
C THR A 191 -1.96 -18.15 -29.79
N ARG A 192 -0.77 -17.56 -29.91
CA ARG A 192 0.02 -17.08 -28.76
C ARG A 192 -0.19 -15.59 -28.47
N ALA A 193 -0.91 -14.87 -29.33
CA ALA A 193 -1.26 -13.47 -29.15
C ALA A 193 -2.75 -13.36 -28.79
N LEU A 194 -3.07 -12.60 -27.74
CA LEU A 194 -4.44 -12.39 -27.30
C LEU A 194 -5.05 -11.18 -28.02
N VAL A 195 -6.10 -11.40 -28.82
CA VAL A 195 -6.81 -10.33 -29.53
C VAL A 195 -8.23 -10.23 -29.00
N LEU A 196 -8.63 -9.04 -28.55
CA LEU A 196 -9.93 -8.80 -27.91
C LEU A 196 -10.69 -7.68 -28.61
N PRO A 197 -12.02 -7.80 -28.77
CA PRO A 197 -12.86 -6.73 -29.28
C PRO A 197 -13.17 -5.69 -28.21
N LEU A 198 -13.11 -4.40 -28.56
CA LEU A 198 -13.49 -3.30 -27.70
C LEU A 198 -14.98 -3.37 -27.31
N GLY A 199 -15.29 -3.14 -26.04
CA GLY A 199 -16.65 -3.00 -25.51
C GLY A 199 -17.45 -4.30 -25.39
N ARG A 200 -16.88 -5.44 -25.78
CA ARG A 200 -17.53 -6.74 -25.63
C ARG A 200 -17.07 -7.41 -24.34
N PRO A 201 -17.99 -7.88 -23.48
CA PRO A 201 -17.63 -8.75 -22.36
C PRO A 201 -16.90 -10.01 -22.85
N VAL A 202 -15.81 -10.35 -22.18
CA VAL A 202 -14.98 -11.52 -22.45
C VAL A 202 -14.92 -12.37 -21.19
N GLU A 203 -15.10 -13.66 -21.34
CA GLU A 203 -14.89 -14.65 -20.29
C GLU A 203 -13.71 -15.53 -20.67
N PHE A 204 -12.71 -15.56 -19.82
CA PHE A 204 -11.54 -16.42 -19.97
C PHE A 204 -11.74 -17.70 -19.14
N ASP A 205 -11.70 -18.84 -19.84
CA ASP A 205 -11.60 -20.15 -19.23
C ASP A 205 -10.11 -20.50 -19.11
N VAL A 206 -9.55 -20.38 -17.93
CA VAL A 206 -8.10 -20.44 -17.70
C VAL A 206 -7.71 -21.76 -17.05
N THR A 207 -6.75 -22.45 -17.63
CA THR A 207 -6.21 -23.72 -17.12
C THR A 207 -4.72 -23.85 -17.40
N SER A 208 -4.12 -24.91 -16.87
CA SER A 208 -2.72 -25.26 -17.11
C SER A 208 -2.58 -26.74 -17.47
N VAL A 209 -1.56 -27.09 -18.25
CA VAL A 209 -1.24 -28.49 -18.60
C VAL A 209 -0.10 -29.08 -17.78
N ASP A 210 0.59 -28.27 -16.97
CA ASP A 210 1.79 -28.73 -16.23
C ASP A 210 1.82 -28.26 -14.76
N VAL A 211 2.11 -26.99 -14.49
CA VAL A 211 2.18 -26.41 -13.14
C VAL A 211 1.24 -25.22 -13.03
N THR A 212 1.00 -24.74 -11.83
CA THR A 212 0.20 -23.50 -11.64
C THR A 212 0.94 -22.31 -12.22
N HIS A 213 0.21 -21.50 -13.01
CA HIS A 213 0.61 -20.19 -13.53
C HIS A 213 -0.38 -19.13 -13.06
N GLY A 214 -0.03 -17.84 -13.09
CA GLY A 214 -0.95 -16.75 -12.85
C GLY A 214 -1.23 -16.00 -14.15
N PHE A 215 -2.45 -16.06 -14.64
CA PHE A 215 -2.88 -15.32 -15.84
C PHE A 215 -3.23 -13.88 -15.45
N HIS A 216 -2.41 -12.94 -15.86
CA HIS A 216 -2.57 -11.53 -15.52
C HIS A 216 -2.49 -10.63 -16.77
N PRO A 217 -3.61 -10.28 -17.38
CA PRO A 217 -3.68 -9.21 -18.37
C PRO A 217 -3.61 -7.85 -17.66
N VAL A 218 -2.41 -7.29 -17.60
CA VAL A 218 -2.01 -6.24 -16.63
C VAL A 218 -2.92 -5.01 -16.64
N ASN A 219 -3.31 -4.52 -17.83
CA ASN A 219 -4.14 -3.31 -17.95
C ASN A 219 -5.60 -3.49 -17.51
N PHE A 220 -6.04 -4.73 -17.28
CA PHE A 220 -7.40 -4.99 -16.82
C PHE A 220 -7.53 -5.01 -15.29
N GLY A 221 -6.41 -4.93 -14.55
CA GLY A 221 -6.41 -4.83 -13.08
C GLY A 221 -6.88 -6.09 -12.35
N THR A 222 -6.97 -7.21 -13.04
CA THR A 222 -7.44 -8.48 -12.48
C THR A 222 -6.55 -9.64 -12.93
N GLN A 223 -6.57 -10.73 -12.18
CA GLN A 223 -5.79 -11.94 -12.47
C GLN A 223 -6.49 -13.18 -11.91
N VAL A 224 -6.13 -14.35 -12.44
CA VAL A 224 -6.60 -15.64 -11.95
C VAL A 224 -5.49 -16.69 -12.12
N ASP A 225 -5.49 -17.70 -11.26
CA ASP A 225 -4.54 -18.79 -11.37
C ASP A 225 -4.99 -19.81 -12.44
N ALA A 226 -4.04 -20.21 -13.29
CA ALA A 226 -4.16 -21.34 -14.22
C ALA A 226 -3.71 -22.60 -13.49
N VAL A 227 -4.65 -23.42 -13.02
CA VAL A 227 -4.39 -24.60 -12.19
C VAL A 227 -4.50 -25.86 -13.04
N PRO A 228 -3.54 -26.81 -12.94
CA PRO A 228 -3.65 -28.08 -13.65
C PRO A 228 -4.87 -28.89 -13.23
N GLY A 229 -5.66 -29.32 -14.20
CA GLY A 229 -6.86 -30.13 -13.97
C GLY A 229 -8.10 -29.35 -13.53
N GLU A 230 -8.02 -28.03 -13.39
CA GLU A 230 -9.13 -27.15 -13.06
C GLU A 230 -9.30 -26.09 -14.14
N VAL A 231 -10.52 -25.56 -14.27
CA VAL A 231 -10.81 -24.37 -15.09
C VAL A 231 -11.23 -23.27 -14.15
N THR A 232 -10.44 -22.21 -14.12
CA THR A 232 -10.77 -20.98 -13.40
C THR A 232 -11.31 -19.93 -14.37
N VAL A 233 -12.19 -19.06 -13.91
CA VAL A 233 -12.88 -18.10 -14.79
C VAL A 233 -12.48 -16.69 -14.43
N LEU A 234 -12.20 -15.87 -15.46
CA LEU A 234 -11.92 -14.46 -15.34
C LEU A 234 -12.76 -13.68 -16.35
N SER A 235 -13.53 -12.71 -15.90
CA SER A 235 -14.37 -11.88 -16.77
C SER A 235 -13.85 -10.46 -16.85
N VAL A 236 -13.77 -9.91 -18.07
CA VAL A 236 -13.37 -8.51 -18.30
C VAL A 236 -14.18 -7.91 -19.45
N THR A 237 -14.38 -6.59 -19.43
CA THR A 237 -14.89 -5.85 -20.58
C THR A 237 -13.83 -4.83 -21.01
N PRO A 238 -13.14 -5.05 -22.15
CA PRO A 238 -12.16 -4.09 -22.65
C PRO A 238 -12.82 -2.76 -23.02
N ASP A 239 -12.36 -1.65 -22.43
CA ASP A 239 -12.91 -0.31 -22.65
C ASP A 239 -11.94 0.64 -23.39
N ARG A 240 -10.72 0.17 -23.70
CA ARG A 240 -9.68 0.97 -24.34
C ARG A 240 -8.97 0.19 -25.44
N LEU A 241 -8.81 0.81 -26.61
CA LEU A 241 -8.01 0.27 -27.72
C LEU A 241 -6.52 0.31 -27.41
N GLY A 242 -5.78 -0.64 -27.91
CA GLY A 242 -4.31 -0.69 -27.88
C GLY A 242 -3.73 -1.97 -27.29
N PRO A 243 -2.40 -2.06 -27.27
CA PRO A 243 -1.71 -3.22 -26.73
C PRO A 243 -1.75 -3.24 -25.20
N PHE A 244 -1.69 -4.44 -24.65
CA PHE A 244 -1.53 -4.69 -23.23
C PHE A 244 -0.66 -5.92 -22.99
N PRO A 245 0.19 -5.93 -21.96
CA PRO A 245 0.98 -7.11 -21.61
C PRO A 245 0.14 -8.13 -20.85
N VAL A 246 0.41 -9.40 -21.12
CA VAL A 246 -0.02 -10.55 -20.33
C VAL A 246 1.20 -11.13 -19.62
N ARG A 247 1.13 -11.31 -18.32
CA ARG A 247 2.25 -11.77 -17.49
C ARG A 247 1.84 -12.97 -16.65
N CYS A 248 2.79 -13.86 -16.40
CA CYS A 248 2.64 -14.89 -15.39
C CYS A 248 2.98 -14.31 -14.02
N THR A 249 2.10 -14.50 -13.02
CA THR A 249 2.25 -13.97 -11.65
C THR A 249 2.48 -15.04 -10.60
N GLN A 250 2.36 -16.33 -10.94
CA GLN A 250 2.71 -17.46 -10.07
C GLN A 250 4.05 -18.07 -10.47
N ILE A 251 4.91 -18.36 -9.50
CA ILE A 251 6.25 -18.94 -9.76
C ILE A 251 6.08 -20.32 -10.38
N CYS A 252 6.36 -20.42 -11.67
CA CYS A 252 6.14 -21.62 -12.49
C CYS A 252 7.44 -22.27 -12.99
N GLY A 253 8.60 -21.91 -12.44
CA GLY A 253 9.89 -22.52 -12.76
C GLY A 253 10.93 -21.54 -13.31
N LEU A 254 11.95 -22.07 -14.00
CA LEU A 254 13.20 -21.37 -14.33
C LEU A 254 12.98 -20.09 -15.18
N TYR A 255 12.08 -20.14 -16.16
CA TYR A 255 11.81 -18.99 -17.05
C TYR A 255 10.51 -18.25 -16.69
N HIS A 256 10.05 -18.34 -15.44
CA HIS A 256 8.85 -17.64 -14.96
C HIS A 256 8.82 -16.16 -15.37
N ALA A 257 9.92 -15.43 -15.18
CA ALA A 257 10.01 -14.02 -15.50
C ALA A 257 9.90 -13.72 -17.02
N LEU A 258 10.12 -14.71 -17.86
CA LEU A 258 10.03 -14.61 -19.32
C LEU A 258 8.68 -15.11 -19.85
N MET A 259 7.84 -15.73 -19.02
CA MET A 259 6.50 -16.18 -19.41
C MET A 259 5.56 -14.99 -19.55
N ALA A 260 5.63 -14.40 -20.72
CA ALA A 260 4.92 -13.18 -21.08
C ALA A 260 4.49 -13.25 -22.55
N THR A 261 3.38 -12.58 -22.84
CA THR A 261 2.95 -12.31 -24.21
C THR A 261 2.27 -10.95 -24.27
N ASP A 262 2.01 -10.46 -25.48
CA ASP A 262 1.25 -9.24 -25.68
C ASP A 262 -0.16 -9.57 -26.17
N GLY A 263 -1.13 -8.86 -25.61
CA GLY A 263 -2.49 -8.80 -26.11
C GLY A 263 -2.75 -7.47 -26.80
N VAL A 264 -3.84 -7.39 -27.55
CA VAL A 264 -4.30 -6.16 -28.18
C VAL A 264 -5.82 -6.06 -28.17
N VAL A 265 -6.34 -4.90 -27.76
CA VAL A 265 -7.76 -4.56 -27.91
C VAL A 265 -7.94 -3.84 -29.24
N VAL A 266 -8.81 -4.37 -30.10
CA VAL A 266 -9.10 -3.83 -31.42
C VAL A 266 -10.58 -3.46 -31.57
N ARG A 267 -10.94 -2.69 -32.60
CA ARG A 267 -12.36 -2.44 -32.90
C ARG A 267 -13.06 -3.76 -33.28
N PRO A 268 -14.38 -3.91 -33.00
CA PRO A 268 -15.09 -5.15 -33.33
C PRO A 268 -14.96 -5.58 -34.79
N SER A 269 -14.99 -4.64 -35.74
CA SER A 269 -14.77 -4.93 -37.15
C SER A 269 -13.36 -5.44 -37.48
N ALA A 270 -12.34 -4.91 -36.80
CA ALA A 270 -10.97 -5.37 -36.94
C ALA A 270 -10.77 -6.78 -36.31
N PHE A 271 -11.47 -7.05 -35.20
CA PHE A 271 -11.48 -8.38 -34.61
C PHE A 271 -12.12 -9.41 -35.54
N ALA A 272 -13.28 -9.09 -36.16
CA ALA A 272 -13.90 -9.95 -37.16
C ALA A 272 -12.97 -10.21 -38.37
N ALA A 273 -12.34 -9.14 -38.89
CA ALA A 273 -11.38 -9.27 -40.01
C ALA A 273 -10.16 -10.15 -39.63
N TRP A 274 -9.68 -10.02 -38.41
CA TRP A 274 -8.60 -10.85 -37.89
C TRP A 274 -9.02 -12.32 -37.80
N LEU A 275 -10.20 -12.65 -37.25
CA LEU A 275 -10.71 -14.03 -37.22
C LEU A 275 -10.84 -14.62 -38.63
N VAL A 276 -11.33 -13.83 -39.58
CA VAL A 276 -11.42 -14.26 -41.00
C VAL A 276 -10.04 -14.52 -41.56
N SER A 277 -9.04 -13.71 -41.27
CA SER A 277 -7.65 -13.92 -41.69
C SER A 277 -7.03 -15.20 -41.10
N GLN A 278 -7.58 -15.70 -39.99
CA GLN A 278 -7.19 -16.96 -39.35
C GLN A 278 -8.02 -18.16 -39.89
N GLY A 279 -8.84 -17.97 -40.92
CA GLY A 279 -9.65 -19.02 -41.53
C GLY A 279 -11.08 -19.15 -40.99
N THR A 280 -11.51 -18.31 -40.06
CA THR A 280 -12.88 -18.36 -39.54
C THR A 280 -13.88 -17.85 -40.56
N PRO A 281 -15.03 -18.54 -40.77
CA PRO A 281 -16.08 -18.06 -41.67
C PRO A 281 -16.62 -16.68 -41.25
N VAL A 282 -16.88 -15.80 -42.22
CA VAL A 282 -17.31 -14.41 -42.00
C VAL A 282 -18.49 -14.31 -41.02
N ALA A 283 -19.54 -15.12 -41.24
CA ALA A 283 -20.73 -15.09 -40.36
C ALA A 283 -20.41 -15.43 -38.90
N THR A 284 -19.47 -16.34 -38.66
CA THR A 284 -19.01 -16.70 -37.32
C THR A 284 -18.16 -15.56 -36.74
N ALA A 285 -17.21 -15.02 -37.51
CA ALA A 285 -16.38 -13.89 -37.10
C ALA A 285 -17.22 -12.67 -36.74
N ASP A 286 -18.23 -12.31 -37.55
CA ASP A 286 -19.15 -11.19 -37.25
C ASP A 286 -19.98 -11.43 -35.98
N ARG A 287 -20.45 -12.65 -35.75
CA ARG A 287 -21.17 -13.01 -34.52
C ARG A 287 -20.27 -12.85 -33.28
N LEU A 288 -19.05 -13.35 -33.37
CA LEU A 288 -18.09 -13.26 -32.25
C LEU A 288 -17.57 -11.83 -32.01
N ALA A 289 -17.63 -10.96 -33.01
CA ALA A 289 -17.23 -9.55 -32.87
C ALA A 289 -18.34 -8.63 -32.33
N ARG A 290 -19.62 -9.04 -32.38
CA ARG A 290 -20.74 -8.18 -31.97
C ARG A 290 -20.72 -7.89 -30.49
N VAL A 291 -20.83 -6.63 -30.13
CA VAL A 291 -21.11 -6.19 -28.77
C VAL A 291 -22.60 -6.41 -28.51
N THR A 292 -22.93 -7.35 -27.64
CA THR A 292 -24.29 -7.51 -27.14
C THR A 292 -24.48 -6.53 -26.00
N GLY A 293 -25.28 -5.48 -26.25
CA GLY A 293 -25.70 -4.52 -25.24
C GLY A 293 -26.77 -5.11 -24.30
#